data_5a42ec7498b6f26556c546f30de04589
#
_entry.id   5a42ec7498b6f26556c546f30de04589
#
_cell.length_a   1.000
_cell.length_b   1.000
_cell.length_c   1.000
_cell.angle_alpha   90.00
_cell.angle_beta   90.00
_cell.angle_gamma   90.00
#
_symmetry.space_group_name_H-M   'P 1'
#
loop_
_entity.id
_entity.type
_entity.pdbx_description
1 polymer ?
#
loop_
_entity_poly.entity_id
_entity_poly.type
_entity_poly.pdbx_seq_one_letter_code
_entity_poly.pdbx_strand_id
1 'polypeptide(L)'
;FHPEPAIQHMSGSLGYITLSEDNPYTSHVQKMEELFQLVGESAPALSAQTARDIQPEDKEKIQELAERLAQMQNEKADLEKQKSELEEKKTQFSHFTGLDMPFDEIIKGEYIKVRFGFLPKASYARMMVAYAENPHVLFVTCSEDKGGYWGIYFTPRQNADEIDGIFATLFFERLHLPEASGTPESIVKQLGGEIGECQKKIEDKDAEIARCWAEQKE
;
A
#
# COMPACT_ATOMS: atom_id res chain seq x y z
N PHE A 1 -21.34 39.58 -1.96
CA PHE A 1 -21.90 40.86 -1.54
C PHE A 1 -21.27 41.22 -0.21
N HIS A 2 -20.27 42.12 -0.18
CA HIS A 2 -19.79 42.70 1.07
C HIS A 2 -20.70 43.91 1.34
N PRO A 3 -21.49 43.92 2.43
CA PRO A 3 -22.26 45.08 2.80
C PRO A 3 -21.31 46.22 3.17
N GLU A 4 -21.56 47.38 2.64
CA GLU A 4 -20.75 48.57 2.94
C GLU A 4 -20.71 48.85 4.46
N PRO A 5 -19.60 49.39 5.00
CA PRO A 5 -19.45 49.68 6.43
C PRO A 5 -20.55 50.51 7.06
N ALA A 6 -21.23 51.33 6.26
CA ALA A 6 -22.36 52.17 6.69
C ALA A 6 -23.59 51.35 7.11
N ILE A 7 -23.80 50.12 6.59
CA ILE A 7 -24.94 49.27 6.95
C ILE A 7 -24.71 48.63 8.32
N GLN A 8 -23.47 48.34 8.71
CA GLN A 8 -23.14 47.78 10.01
C GLN A 8 -23.42 48.79 11.17
N HIS A 9 -23.23 50.07 10.94
CA HIS A 9 -23.53 51.11 11.95
C HIS A 9 -25.03 51.37 12.14
N MET A 10 -25.84 51.10 11.14
CA MET A 10 -27.31 51.31 11.20
C MET A 10 -28.04 50.13 11.84
N SER A 11 -27.45 48.95 11.87
CA SER A 11 -28.07 47.72 12.41
C SER A 11 -28.34 47.81 13.90
N GLY A 12 -27.44 48.45 14.67
CA GLY A 12 -27.60 48.63 16.13
C GLY A 12 -28.71 49.58 16.53
N SER A 13 -29.08 50.58 15.70
CA SER A 13 -30.13 51.55 16.03
C SER A 13 -31.52 51.13 15.55
N LEU A 14 -31.64 50.14 14.66
CA LEU A 14 -32.90 49.65 14.11
C LEU A 14 -33.33 48.27 14.63
N GLY A 15 -32.60 47.71 15.60
CA GLY A 15 -32.93 46.39 16.19
C GLY A 15 -32.71 45.21 15.26
N TYR A 16 -31.97 45.40 14.15
CA TYR A 16 -31.54 44.28 13.28
C TYR A 16 -30.39 43.54 13.96
N ILE A 17 -30.57 42.26 14.18
CA ILE A 17 -29.50 41.35 14.59
C ILE A 17 -28.57 41.18 13.37
N THR A 18 -27.30 41.59 13.49
CA THR A 18 -26.27 41.23 12.54
C THR A 18 -26.25 39.70 12.46
N LEU A 19 -26.55 39.14 11.28
CA LEU A 19 -26.25 37.73 11.02
C LEU A 19 -24.76 37.54 11.28
N SER A 20 -24.41 36.79 12.33
CA SER A 20 -23.03 36.37 12.54
C SER A 20 -22.59 35.63 11.29
N GLU A 21 -21.43 35.95 10.74
CA GLU A 21 -20.86 35.22 9.56
C GLU A 21 -20.61 33.74 9.88
N ASP A 22 -20.62 33.35 11.14
CA ASP A 22 -20.47 32.00 11.62
C ASP A 22 -21.82 31.27 11.60
N ASN A 23 -22.04 30.51 10.53
CA ASN A 23 -23.15 29.58 10.47
C ASN A 23 -22.87 28.46 11.51
N PRO A 24 -23.69 28.32 12.59
CA PRO A 24 -23.47 27.32 13.63
C PRO A 24 -23.55 25.88 13.14
N TYR A 25 -24.02 25.68 11.91
CA TYR A 25 -24.13 24.36 11.28
C TYR A 25 -22.95 24.02 10.35
N THR A 26 -22.00 24.95 10.13
CA THR A 26 -20.87 24.73 9.19
C THR A 26 -20.05 23.49 9.54
N SER A 27 -19.78 23.29 10.82
CA SER A 27 -19.05 22.10 11.29
C SER A 27 -19.79 20.78 11.06
N HIS A 28 -21.12 20.82 11.12
CA HIS A 28 -21.96 19.63 10.88
C HIS A 28 -22.07 19.33 9.40
N VAL A 29 -22.18 20.36 8.55
CA VAL A 29 -22.18 20.21 7.11
C VAL A 29 -20.86 19.62 6.63
N GLN A 30 -19.73 20.16 7.10
CA GLN A 30 -18.41 19.62 6.78
C GLN A 30 -18.28 18.13 7.19
N LYS A 31 -18.74 17.79 8.37
CA LYS A 31 -18.72 16.42 8.88
C LYS A 31 -19.57 15.46 8.03
N MET A 32 -20.75 15.92 7.60
CA MET A 32 -21.59 15.15 6.67
C MET A 32 -20.94 15.00 5.30
N GLU A 33 -20.32 16.04 4.78
CA GLU A 33 -19.58 15.97 3.51
C GLU A 33 -18.40 14.97 3.60
N GLU A 34 -17.66 14.98 4.71
CA GLU A 34 -16.61 13.98 4.98
C GLU A 34 -17.16 12.56 5.00
N LEU A 35 -18.33 12.34 5.63
CA LEU A 35 -18.99 11.03 5.65
C LEU A 35 -19.39 10.56 4.26
N PHE A 36 -19.98 11.43 3.43
CA PHE A 36 -20.29 11.11 2.05
C PHE A 36 -19.04 10.76 1.23
N GLN A 37 -17.95 11.50 1.44
CA GLN A 37 -16.66 11.20 0.78
C GLN A 37 -16.08 9.85 1.23
N LEU A 38 -16.15 9.54 2.54
CA LEU A 38 -15.67 8.26 3.09
C LEU A 38 -16.38 7.05 2.46
N VAL A 39 -17.67 7.20 2.13
CA VAL A 39 -18.47 6.13 1.51
C VAL A 39 -18.44 6.17 -0.02
N GLY A 40 -17.80 7.20 -0.62
CA GLY A 40 -17.72 7.38 -2.07
C GLY A 40 -19.02 7.83 -2.71
N GLU A 41 -19.95 8.41 -1.93
CA GLU A 41 -21.20 8.97 -2.42
C GLU A 41 -21.17 10.50 -2.46
N SER A 42 -22.02 11.08 -3.29
CA SER A 42 -22.22 12.54 -3.32
C SER A 42 -23.37 12.93 -2.40
N ALA A 43 -23.22 14.03 -1.66
CA ALA A 43 -24.31 14.56 -0.85
C ALA A 43 -25.55 14.84 -1.72
N PRO A 44 -26.75 14.40 -1.29
CA PRO A 44 -27.98 14.63 -2.03
C PRO A 44 -28.29 16.13 -2.11
N ALA A 45 -28.88 16.58 -3.21
CA ALA A 45 -29.38 17.97 -3.31
C ALA A 45 -30.48 18.18 -2.27
N LEU A 46 -30.25 19.06 -1.30
CA LEU A 46 -31.23 19.38 -0.27
C LEU A 46 -32.41 20.14 -0.88
N SER A 47 -33.63 19.63 -0.67
CA SER A 47 -34.84 20.39 -0.97
C SER A 47 -35.27 21.13 0.30
N ALA A 48 -35.71 22.39 0.14
CA ALA A 48 -36.18 23.21 1.27
C ALA A 48 -37.42 22.62 2.01
N GLN A 49 -38.10 21.63 1.41
CA GLN A 49 -39.28 21.00 1.95
C GLN A 49 -39.00 19.92 3.02
N THR A 50 -37.77 19.45 3.11
CA THR A 50 -37.34 18.40 4.07
C THR A 50 -36.48 18.94 5.22
N ALA A 51 -36.22 20.25 5.26
CA ALA A 51 -35.42 20.86 6.30
C ALA A 51 -36.17 20.79 7.65
N ARG A 52 -35.56 20.15 8.65
CA ARG A 52 -35.97 20.15 10.04
C ARG A 52 -34.82 20.62 10.91
N ASP A 53 -35.15 21.14 12.09
CA ASP A 53 -34.11 21.51 13.06
C ASP A 53 -33.34 20.27 13.54
N ILE A 54 -31.99 20.36 13.52
CA ILE A 54 -31.08 19.32 14.01
C ILE A 54 -31.19 19.26 15.52
N GLN A 55 -31.62 18.13 16.06
CA GLN A 55 -31.69 17.89 17.49
C GLN A 55 -30.32 17.50 18.07
N PRO A 56 -30.06 17.72 19.39
CA PRO A 56 -28.80 17.28 20.01
C PRO A 56 -28.50 15.79 19.80
N GLU A 57 -29.54 14.94 19.82
CA GLU A 57 -29.44 13.50 19.61
C GLU A 57 -28.97 13.15 18.17
N ASP A 58 -29.36 13.92 17.16
CA ASP A 58 -28.91 13.74 15.79
C ASP A 58 -27.39 14.02 15.66
N LYS A 59 -26.87 14.98 16.45
CA LYS A 59 -25.44 15.31 16.49
C LYS A 59 -24.60 14.19 17.06
N GLU A 60 -25.05 13.57 18.16
CA GLU A 60 -24.39 12.43 18.77
C GLU A 60 -24.35 11.24 17.83
N LYS A 61 -25.46 10.92 17.18
CA LYS A 61 -25.53 9.83 16.16
C LYS A 61 -24.59 10.06 14.98
N ILE A 62 -24.55 11.30 14.45
CA ILE A 62 -23.62 11.64 13.36
C ILE A 62 -22.16 11.45 13.81
N GLN A 63 -21.85 11.85 15.05
CA GLN A 63 -20.51 11.68 15.59
C GLN A 63 -20.13 10.21 15.74
N GLU A 64 -21.00 9.39 16.35
CA GLU A 64 -20.79 7.94 16.51
C GLU A 64 -20.62 7.24 15.14
N LEU A 65 -21.46 7.61 14.17
CA LEU A 65 -21.38 7.05 12.82
C LEU A 65 -20.04 7.43 12.16
N ALA A 66 -19.61 8.69 12.29
CA ALA A 66 -18.35 9.17 11.74
C ALA A 66 -17.16 8.41 12.33
N GLU A 67 -17.12 8.22 13.65
CA GLU A 67 -16.07 7.49 14.34
C GLU A 67 -16.04 6.02 13.91
N ARG A 68 -17.21 5.38 13.83
CA ARG A 68 -17.33 3.99 13.39
C ARG A 68 -16.89 3.78 11.94
N LEU A 69 -17.33 4.64 11.03
CA LEU A 69 -16.92 4.58 9.62
C LEU A 69 -15.42 4.86 9.45
N ALA A 70 -14.89 5.85 10.16
CA ALA A 70 -13.46 6.15 10.15
C ALA A 70 -12.61 4.97 10.66
N GLN A 71 -13.07 4.30 11.71
CA GLN A 71 -12.40 3.10 12.22
C GLN A 71 -12.39 1.98 11.16
N MET A 72 -13.54 1.69 10.54
CA MET A 72 -13.63 0.66 9.49
C MET A 72 -12.75 0.99 8.27
N GLN A 73 -12.67 2.26 7.88
CA GLN A 73 -11.79 2.71 6.80
C GLN A 73 -10.30 2.55 7.16
N ASN A 74 -9.91 2.83 8.40
CA ASN A 74 -8.55 2.61 8.85
C ASN A 74 -8.20 1.11 8.83
N GLU A 75 -9.09 0.25 9.32
CA GLU A 75 -8.91 -1.20 9.28
C GLU A 75 -8.78 -1.72 7.83
N LYS A 76 -9.57 -1.17 6.90
CA LYS A 76 -9.46 -1.47 5.47
C LYS A 76 -8.11 -1.02 4.90
N ALA A 77 -7.68 0.20 5.20
CA ALA A 77 -6.39 0.75 4.75
C ALA A 77 -5.20 -0.08 5.25
N ASP A 78 -5.26 -0.59 6.49
CA ASP A 78 -4.25 -1.49 7.03
C ASP A 78 -4.21 -2.83 6.27
N LEU A 79 -5.36 -3.38 5.90
CA LEU A 79 -5.46 -4.59 5.08
C LEU A 79 -4.93 -4.37 3.65
N GLU A 80 -5.23 -3.23 3.04
CA GLU A 80 -4.71 -2.85 1.72
C GLU A 80 -3.18 -2.71 1.74
N LYS A 81 -2.64 -2.09 2.78
CA LYS A 81 -1.19 -1.99 3.01
C LYS A 81 -0.56 -3.38 3.17
N GLN A 82 -1.14 -4.24 4.01
CA GLN A 82 -0.67 -5.61 4.20
C GLN A 82 -0.69 -6.40 2.88
N LYS A 83 -1.76 -6.27 2.08
CA LYS A 83 -1.86 -6.88 0.76
C LYS A 83 -0.74 -6.41 -0.16
N SER A 84 -0.48 -5.09 -0.22
CA SER A 84 0.60 -4.52 -1.04
C SER A 84 1.98 -5.05 -0.63
N GLU A 85 2.26 -5.17 0.66
CA GLU A 85 3.52 -5.75 1.16
C GLU A 85 3.68 -7.24 0.77
N LEU A 86 2.58 -8.00 0.80
CA LEU A 86 2.57 -9.40 0.35
C LEU A 86 2.76 -9.52 -1.17
N GLU A 87 2.17 -8.64 -1.96
CA GLU A 87 2.33 -8.57 -3.42
C GLU A 87 3.77 -8.23 -3.79
N GLU A 88 4.40 -7.29 -3.10
CA GLU A 88 5.81 -6.96 -3.29
C GLU A 88 6.72 -8.15 -2.98
N LYS A 89 6.53 -8.80 -1.84
CA LYS A 89 7.26 -10.03 -1.48
C LYS A 89 7.07 -11.12 -2.53
N LYS A 90 5.84 -11.36 -2.96
CA LYS A 90 5.53 -12.35 -4.00
C LYS A 90 6.27 -12.04 -5.30
N THR A 91 6.31 -10.77 -5.71
CA THR A 91 7.03 -10.33 -6.90
C THR A 91 8.52 -10.61 -6.78
N GLN A 92 9.14 -10.30 -5.63
CA GLN A 92 10.55 -10.55 -5.37
C GLN A 92 10.88 -12.04 -5.48
N PHE A 93 10.08 -12.94 -4.89
CA PHE A 93 10.31 -14.38 -4.97
C PHE A 93 10.00 -14.95 -6.36
N SER A 94 9.07 -14.37 -7.11
CA SER A 94 8.70 -14.85 -8.45
C SER A 94 9.86 -14.82 -9.46
N HIS A 95 10.84 -13.93 -9.25
CA HIS A 95 12.03 -13.87 -10.09
C HIS A 95 12.92 -15.09 -9.97
N PHE A 96 12.76 -15.90 -8.92
CA PHE A 96 13.61 -17.04 -8.60
C PHE A 96 12.89 -18.39 -8.70
N THR A 97 11.69 -18.45 -9.27
CA THR A 97 10.90 -19.69 -9.42
C THR A 97 11.56 -20.78 -10.27
N GLY A 98 12.60 -20.43 -11.05
CA GLY A 98 13.43 -21.43 -11.74
C GLY A 98 14.39 -22.21 -10.82
N LEU A 99 14.38 -21.96 -9.52
CA LEU A 99 15.23 -22.65 -8.55
C LEU A 99 14.49 -23.80 -7.88
N ASP A 100 15.03 -24.98 -8.00
CA ASP A 100 14.46 -26.22 -7.46
C ASP A 100 15.04 -26.57 -6.06
N MET A 101 15.51 -25.54 -5.33
CA MET A 101 16.13 -25.69 -4.00
C MET A 101 15.44 -24.78 -2.97
N PRO A 102 15.29 -25.26 -1.72
CA PRO A 102 14.77 -24.45 -0.63
C PRO A 102 15.69 -23.24 -0.31
N PHE A 103 15.13 -22.06 -0.15
CA PHE A 103 15.89 -20.84 0.17
C PHE A 103 16.70 -20.95 1.46
N ASP A 104 16.13 -21.59 2.48
CA ASP A 104 16.79 -21.76 3.76
C ASP A 104 18.02 -22.70 3.68
N GLU A 105 18.04 -23.65 2.75
CA GLU A 105 19.23 -24.48 2.48
C GLU A 105 20.31 -23.70 1.73
N ILE A 106 19.92 -22.87 0.77
CA ILE A 106 20.83 -22.04 -0.01
C ILE A 106 21.56 -21.02 0.88
N ILE A 107 20.83 -20.40 1.80
CA ILE A 107 21.37 -19.31 2.66
C ILE A 107 22.21 -19.84 3.82
N LYS A 108 21.92 -21.04 4.32
CA LYS A 108 22.61 -21.66 5.47
C LYS A 108 24.05 -22.12 5.20
N GLY A 109 24.53 -22.04 3.96
CA GLY A 109 25.87 -22.44 3.59
C GLY A 109 26.96 -21.75 4.42
N GLU A 110 27.65 -22.50 5.27
CA GLU A 110 28.65 -21.97 6.21
C GLU A 110 29.87 -21.38 5.48
N TYR A 111 30.28 -22.00 4.37
CA TYR A 111 31.49 -21.66 3.60
C TYR A 111 31.21 -20.86 2.33
N ILE A 112 29.94 -20.74 1.94
CA ILE A 112 29.51 -20.11 0.70
C ILE A 112 28.69 -18.86 1.03
N LYS A 113 28.94 -17.79 0.30
CA LYS A 113 28.12 -16.59 0.33
C LYS A 113 27.24 -16.57 -0.93
N VAL A 114 25.99 -16.24 -0.75
CA VAL A 114 24.98 -16.22 -1.81
C VAL A 114 24.47 -14.79 -1.99
N ARG A 115 24.26 -14.38 -3.24
CA ARG A 115 23.68 -13.10 -3.60
C ARG A 115 22.59 -13.29 -4.64
N PHE A 116 21.44 -12.77 -4.33
CA PHE A 116 20.29 -12.68 -5.22
C PHE A 116 20.27 -11.33 -5.92
N GLY A 117 19.86 -11.27 -7.18
CA GLY A 117 19.74 -9.98 -7.85
C GLY A 117 19.54 -10.08 -9.35
N PHE A 118 19.66 -8.92 -9.98
CA PHE A 118 19.47 -8.72 -11.40
C PHE A 118 20.78 -8.34 -12.09
N LEU A 119 21.06 -9.00 -13.21
CA LEU A 119 22.24 -8.75 -14.05
C LEU A 119 21.79 -8.28 -15.45
N PRO A 120 22.18 -7.06 -15.90
CA PRO A 120 21.84 -6.58 -17.24
C PRO A 120 22.37 -7.49 -18.35
N LYS A 121 21.66 -7.62 -19.48
CA LYS A 121 22.04 -8.49 -20.63
C LYS A 121 23.45 -8.23 -21.12
N ALA A 122 23.85 -6.97 -21.27
CA ALA A 122 25.20 -6.60 -21.72
C ALA A 122 26.27 -7.04 -20.71
N SER A 123 25.96 -6.98 -19.42
CA SER A 123 26.86 -7.40 -18.35
C SER A 123 26.94 -8.92 -18.25
N TYR A 124 25.83 -9.62 -18.46
CA TYR A 124 25.81 -11.08 -18.53
C TYR A 124 26.73 -11.61 -19.66
N ALA A 125 26.66 -11.02 -20.86
CA ALA A 125 27.54 -11.38 -21.95
C ALA A 125 29.03 -11.15 -21.60
N ARG A 126 29.36 -10.02 -20.96
CA ARG A 126 30.73 -9.75 -20.48
C ARG A 126 31.18 -10.73 -19.39
N MET A 127 30.29 -11.06 -18.46
CA MET A 127 30.57 -12.04 -17.43
C MET A 127 30.90 -13.41 -18.01
N MET A 128 30.11 -13.89 -18.97
CA MET A 128 30.33 -15.20 -19.63
C MET A 128 31.64 -15.26 -20.40
N VAL A 129 32.16 -14.14 -20.93
CA VAL A 129 33.46 -14.11 -21.61
C VAL A 129 34.61 -14.01 -20.64
N ALA A 130 34.49 -13.15 -19.62
CA ALA A 130 35.63 -12.80 -18.74
C ALA A 130 35.76 -13.70 -17.50
N TYR A 131 34.67 -14.26 -17.02
CA TYR A 131 34.62 -14.94 -15.72
C TYR A 131 33.98 -16.35 -15.78
N ALA A 132 33.67 -16.90 -16.94
CA ALA A 132 33.07 -18.25 -17.08
C ALA A 132 33.94 -19.36 -16.46
N GLU A 133 35.25 -19.19 -16.50
CA GLU A 133 36.20 -20.15 -15.95
C GLU A 133 36.73 -19.78 -14.56
N ASN A 134 36.15 -18.76 -13.92
CA ASN A 134 36.57 -18.37 -12.58
C ASN A 134 36.07 -19.41 -11.55
N PRO A 135 36.98 -20.13 -10.86
CA PRO A 135 36.59 -21.20 -9.94
C PRO A 135 35.93 -20.68 -8.66
N HIS A 136 35.93 -19.38 -8.42
CA HIS A 136 35.41 -18.73 -7.20
C HIS A 136 34.00 -18.17 -7.38
N VAL A 137 33.39 -18.30 -8.56
CA VAL A 137 32.04 -17.81 -8.81
C VAL A 137 31.22 -18.80 -9.65
N LEU A 138 30.02 -19.03 -9.20
CA LEU A 138 28.98 -19.71 -9.97
C LEU A 138 27.77 -18.79 -10.07
N PHE A 139 27.39 -18.40 -11.28
CA PHE A 139 26.16 -17.65 -11.53
C PHE A 139 25.09 -18.57 -12.12
N VAL A 140 23.94 -18.58 -11.49
CA VAL A 140 22.75 -19.36 -11.91
C VAL A 140 21.66 -18.40 -12.30
N THR A 141 21.22 -18.44 -13.55
CA THR A 141 20.05 -17.72 -14.06
C THR A 141 18.77 -18.40 -13.61
N CYS A 142 17.87 -17.66 -12.99
CA CYS A 142 16.57 -18.15 -12.53
C CYS A 142 15.44 -17.73 -13.47
N SER A 143 15.45 -16.47 -13.92
CA SER A 143 14.49 -15.98 -14.92
C SER A 143 15.09 -14.90 -15.81
N GLU A 144 14.49 -14.69 -16.97
CA GLU A 144 14.88 -13.64 -17.92
C GLU A 144 13.82 -12.55 -17.97
N ASP A 145 14.25 -11.29 -18.00
CA ASP A 145 13.43 -10.11 -18.22
C ASP A 145 13.93 -9.35 -19.46
N LYS A 146 13.17 -8.34 -19.92
CA LYS A 146 13.53 -7.50 -21.08
C LYS A 146 14.91 -6.85 -20.93
N GLY A 147 15.32 -6.46 -19.73
CA GLY A 147 16.57 -5.79 -19.41
C GLY A 147 17.74 -6.70 -19.10
N GLY A 148 17.52 -7.92 -18.64
CA GLY A 148 18.55 -8.81 -18.14
C GLY A 148 18.04 -10.10 -17.53
N TYR A 149 18.82 -10.61 -16.60
CA TYR A 149 18.60 -11.89 -15.95
C TYR A 149 18.52 -11.74 -14.44
N TRP A 150 17.45 -12.27 -13.86
CA TRP A 150 17.39 -12.51 -12.45
C TRP A 150 18.12 -13.80 -12.13
N GLY A 151 19.00 -13.74 -11.15
CA GLY A 151 19.81 -14.90 -10.84
C GLY A 151 20.49 -14.79 -9.49
N ILE A 152 21.28 -15.81 -9.22
CA ILE A 152 22.00 -15.99 -7.97
C ILE A 152 23.46 -16.23 -8.29
N TYR A 153 24.38 -15.60 -7.58
CA TYR A 153 25.74 -16.06 -7.58
C TYR A 153 26.17 -16.60 -6.22
N PHE A 154 27.00 -17.62 -6.32
CA PHE A 154 27.62 -18.32 -5.21
C PHE A 154 29.11 -18.01 -5.23
N THR A 155 29.69 -17.72 -4.08
CA THR A 155 31.14 -17.49 -3.92
C THR A 155 31.61 -17.99 -2.58
N PRO A 156 32.85 -18.55 -2.46
CA PRO A 156 33.46 -18.84 -1.19
C PRO A 156 33.53 -17.57 -0.32
N ARG A 157 33.27 -17.68 0.98
CA ARG A 157 33.29 -16.50 1.88
C ARG A 157 34.61 -15.74 1.85
N GLN A 158 35.72 -16.44 1.70
CA GLN A 158 37.05 -15.84 1.61
C GLN A 158 37.27 -14.94 0.37
N ASN A 159 36.53 -15.21 -0.71
CA ASN A 159 36.60 -14.46 -1.97
C ASN A 159 35.43 -13.48 -2.15
N ALA A 160 34.53 -13.40 -1.15
CA ALA A 160 33.27 -12.68 -1.30
C ALA A 160 33.46 -11.20 -1.65
N ASP A 161 34.41 -10.50 -1.04
CA ASP A 161 34.61 -9.07 -1.26
C ASP A 161 35.18 -8.80 -2.66
N GLU A 162 36.05 -9.67 -3.17
CA GLU A 162 36.56 -9.60 -4.53
C GLU A 162 35.46 -9.85 -5.56
N ILE A 163 34.69 -10.93 -5.38
CA ILE A 163 33.61 -11.29 -6.28
C ILE A 163 32.47 -10.27 -6.23
N ASP A 164 32.11 -9.80 -5.03
CA ASP A 164 31.13 -8.71 -4.84
C ASP A 164 31.56 -7.44 -5.61
N GLY A 165 32.88 -7.13 -5.61
CA GLY A 165 33.48 -6.04 -6.40
C GLY A 165 33.34 -6.25 -7.91
N ILE A 166 33.60 -7.47 -8.42
CA ILE A 166 33.41 -7.82 -9.83
C ILE A 166 31.96 -7.62 -10.24
N PHE A 167 31.01 -8.17 -9.48
CA PHE A 167 29.59 -8.03 -9.78
C PHE A 167 29.09 -6.59 -9.70
N ALA A 168 29.67 -5.75 -8.83
CA ALA A 168 29.39 -4.31 -8.81
C ALA A 168 29.82 -3.63 -10.12
N THR A 169 30.99 -3.99 -10.71
CA THR A 169 31.43 -3.46 -12.02
C THR A 169 30.57 -3.95 -13.18
N LEU A 170 29.88 -5.06 -13.00
CA LEU A 170 28.91 -5.63 -13.94
C LEU A 170 27.49 -5.05 -13.73
N PHE A 171 27.34 -4.06 -12.87
CA PHE A 171 26.04 -3.47 -12.54
C PHE A 171 25.02 -4.49 -12.02
N PHE A 172 25.46 -5.46 -11.22
CA PHE A 172 24.58 -6.39 -10.57
C PHE A 172 23.80 -5.69 -9.46
N GLU A 173 22.48 -5.64 -9.60
CA GLU A 173 21.58 -5.04 -8.64
C GLU A 173 21.17 -6.11 -7.62
N ARG A 174 21.68 -5.98 -6.39
CA ARG A 174 21.38 -6.91 -5.31
C ARG A 174 19.96 -6.77 -4.83
N LEU A 175 19.26 -7.90 -4.71
CA LEU A 175 17.98 -8.01 -4.07
C LEU A 175 18.14 -8.66 -2.69
N HIS A 176 17.63 -7.98 -1.67
CA HIS A 176 17.57 -8.51 -0.31
C HIS A 176 16.21 -9.18 -0.12
N LEU A 177 16.20 -10.50 -0.20
CA LEU A 177 14.99 -11.27 0.02
C LEU A 177 14.69 -11.37 1.52
N PRO A 178 13.42 -11.25 1.94
CA PRO A 178 13.02 -11.53 3.31
C PRO A 178 13.23 -13.01 3.63
N GLU A 179 13.37 -13.32 4.92
CA GLU A 179 13.48 -14.70 5.37
C GLU A 179 12.25 -15.52 4.98
N ALA A 180 12.49 -16.65 4.35
CA ALA A 180 11.45 -17.58 3.93
C ALA A 180 12.01 -19.01 3.90
N SER A 181 11.15 -20.00 4.11
CA SER A 181 11.50 -21.42 4.08
C SER A 181 10.77 -22.11 2.94
N GLY A 182 11.46 -23.02 2.28
CA GLY A 182 10.91 -23.77 1.15
C GLY A 182 11.36 -23.25 -0.22
N THR A 183 10.84 -23.88 -1.27
CA THR A 183 11.17 -23.49 -2.66
C THR A 183 10.49 -22.20 -3.06
N PRO A 184 11.07 -21.41 -3.99
CA PRO A 184 10.46 -20.18 -4.48
C PRO A 184 9.03 -20.37 -4.97
N GLU A 185 8.75 -21.46 -5.66
CA GLU A 185 7.39 -21.79 -6.12
C GLU A 185 6.41 -21.99 -4.97
N SER A 186 6.84 -22.70 -3.91
CA SER A 186 6.00 -22.93 -2.73
C SER A 186 5.69 -21.62 -2.00
N ILE A 187 6.69 -20.74 -1.88
CA ILE A 187 6.56 -19.42 -1.25
C ILE A 187 5.61 -18.54 -2.07
N VAL A 188 5.79 -18.47 -3.39
CA VAL A 188 4.92 -17.68 -4.29
C VAL A 188 3.47 -18.17 -4.21
N LYS A 189 3.26 -19.50 -4.13
CA LYS A 189 1.92 -20.08 -3.96
C LYS A 189 1.30 -19.73 -2.61
N GLN A 190 2.06 -19.83 -1.54
CA GLN A 190 1.61 -19.46 -0.20
C GLN A 190 1.23 -17.99 -0.13
N LEU A 191 2.12 -17.08 -0.57
CA LEU A 191 1.86 -15.65 -0.63
C LEU A 191 0.63 -15.32 -1.49
N GLY A 192 0.42 -16.06 -2.59
CA GLY A 192 -0.79 -15.94 -3.40
C GLY A 192 -2.08 -16.28 -2.62
N GLY A 193 -2.03 -17.27 -1.74
CA GLY A 193 -3.12 -17.61 -0.83
C GLY A 193 -3.39 -16.49 0.18
N GLU A 194 -2.34 -16.00 0.84
CA GLU A 194 -2.42 -14.92 1.83
C GLU A 194 -2.98 -13.60 1.22
N ILE A 195 -2.55 -13.26 -0.01
CA ILE A 195 -3.09 -12.13 -0.77
C ILE A 195 -4.59 -12.32 -1.03
N GLY A 196 -5.00 -13.53 -1.41
CA GLY A 196 -6.41 -13.85 -1.64
C GLY A 196 -7.27 -13.73 -0.36
N GLU A 197 -6.72 -14.11 0.79
CA GLU A 197 -7.39 -13.93 2.08
C GLU A 197 -7.50 -12.44 2.47
N CYS A 198 -6.43 -11.66 2.27
CA CYS A 198 -6.48 -10.21 2.49
C CYS A 198 -7.52 -9.53 1.58
N GLN A 199 -7.59 -9.94 0.31
CA GLN A 199 -8.57 -9.40 -0.63
C GLN A 199 -10.01 -9.66 -0.17
N LYS A 200 -10.32 -10.87 0.30
CA LYS A 200 -11.64 -11.20 0.86
C LYS A 200 -11.98 -10.35 2.07
N LYS A 201 -11.02 -10.17 2.99
CA LYS A 201 -11.24 -9.31 4.17
C LYS A 201 -11.52 -7.86 3.79
N ILE A 202 -10.86 -7.34 2.74
CA ILE A 202 -11.11 -6.00 2.19
C ILE A 202 -12.55 -5.92 1.65
N GLU A 203 -12.98 -6.91 0.85
CA GLU A 203 -14.33 -6.98 0.29
C GLU A 203 -15.40 -7.09 1.39
N ASP A 204 -15.14 -7.88 2.45
CA ASP A 204 -16.01 -7.98 3.61
C ASP A 204 -16.15 -6.65 4.36
N LYS A 205 -15.03 -5.90 4.49
CA LYS A 205 -15.04 -4.55 5.08
C LYS A 205 -15.80 -3.54 4.23
N ASP A 206 -15.66 -3.59 2.91
CA ASP A 206 -16.44 -2.75 2.00
C ASP A 206 -17.96 -3.03 2.14
N ALA A 207 -18.34 -4.29 2.24
CA ALA A 207 -19.73 -4.67 2.48
C ALA A 207 -20.23 -4.24 3.87
N GLU A 208 -19.37 -4.26 4.89
CA GLU A 208 -19.71 -3.80 6.25
C GLU A 208 -19.92 -2.28 6.27
N ILE A 209 -19.04 -1.51 5.63
CA ILE A 209 -19.16 -0.04 5.48
C ILE A 209 -20.45 0.31 4.75
N ALA A 210 -20.73 -0.36 3.63
CA ALA A 210 -21.94 -0.12 2.85
C ALA A 210 -23.23 -0.43 3.63
N ARG A 211 -23.26 -1.50 4.42
CA ARG A 211 -24.40 -1.84 5.30
C ARG A 211 -24.57 -0.81 6.41
N CYS A 212 -23.48 -0.45 7.10
CA CYS A 212 -23.52 0.55 8.15
C CYS A 212 -24.06 1.90 7.65
N TRP A 213 -23.69 2.28 6.44
CA TRP A 213 -24.18 3.48 5.79
C TRP A 213 -25.65 3.38 5.39
N ALA A 214 -26.06 2.25 4.80
CA ALA A 214 -27.44 2.04 4.37
C ALA A 214 -28.45 2.08 5.53
N GLU A 215 -28.10 1.52 6.69
CA GLU A 215 -28.92 1.52 7.91
C GLU A 215 -29.21 2.92 8.46
N GLN A 216 -28.41 3.91 8.09
CA GLN A 216 -28.54 5.29 8.58
C GLN A 216 -29.19 6.24 7.57
N LYS A 217 -29.46 5.78 6.35
CA LYS A 217 -30.15 6.56 5.31
C LYS A 217 -31.68 6.64 5.50
N GLU A 218 -32.27 5.73 6.29
CA GLU A 218 -33.70 5.70 6.60
C GLU A 218 -34.02 6.61 7.82
#